data_23140ad81a51d8d159509a458da65402
#
_entry.id   23140ad81a51d8d159509a458da65402
#
_cell.length_a   1.000
_cell.length_b   1.000
_cell.length_c   1.000
_cell.angle_alpha   90.00
_cell.angle_beta   90.00
_cell.angle_gamma   90.00
#
_symmetry.space_group_name_H-M   'P 1'
#
loop_
_entity.id
_entity.type
_entity.pdbx_description
1 polymer ?
#
loop_
_entity_poly.entity_id
_entity_poly.type
_entity_poly.pdbx_seq_one_letter_code
_entity_poly.pdbx_strand_id
1 'polypeptide(L)'
;MRTINPLVLLTLLVMQSASTQAADMDGAWTIDASACAQMFTKENNKLAFKQDADLHAGGLIVRGKQITGTFQKCTVKSLHDDGSNVQVIASCSDGVAVSDVAFDIKISGENRITLSSKEPVPVEMPYVRCSM
;
A
#
# COMPACT_ATOMS: atom_id res chain seq x y z
N MET A 1 -53.13 -46.81 -2.57
CA MET A 1 -51.88 -46.53 -3.26
C MET A 1 -51.44 -45.12 -2.89
N ARG A 2 -50.42 -45.03 -2.09
CA ARG A 2 -49.86 -43.73 -1.67
C ARG A 2 -48.60 -43.49 -2.50
N THR A 3 -48.66 -42.48 -3.36
CA THR A 3 -47.53 -42.01 -4.10
C THR A 3 -46.70 -41.10 -3.19
N ILE A 4 -45.49 -41.52 -2.87
CA ILE A 4 -44.54 -40.74 -2.11
C ILE A 4 -43.75 -39.93 -3.13
N ASN A 5 -43.91 -38.60 -3.12
CA ASN A 5 -43.06 -37.67 -3.85
C ASN A 5 -41.76 -37.51 -3.10
N PRO A 6 -40.59 -37.79 -3.72
CA PRO A 6 -39.33 -37.40 -3.14
C PRO A 6 -39.09 -35.93 -3.43
N LEU A 7 -39.16 -35.13 -2.39
CA LEU A 7 -38.75 -33.74 -2.41
C LEU A 7 -37.22 -33.73 -2.57
N VAL A 8 -36.76 -33.45 -3.77
CA VAL A 8 -35.33 -33.24 -4.05
C VAL A 8 -34.95 -31.89 -3.48
N LEU A 9 -34.31 -31.92 -2.33
CA LEU A 9 -33.75 -30.74 -1.70
C LEU A 9 -32.46 -30.40 -2.45
N LEU A 10 -32.56 -29.47 -3.40
CA LEU A 10 -31.40 -28.93 -4.13
C LEU A 10 -30.71 -27.93 -3.21
N THR A 11 -29.68 -28.40 -2.47
CA THR A 11 -28.79 -27.53 -1.71
C THR A 11 -27.87 -26.81 -2.69
N LEU A 12 -28.18 -25.54 -2.97
CA LEU A 12 -27.26 -24.63 -3.64
C LEU A 12 -26.07 -24.40 -2.71
N LEU A 13 -24.95 -25.03 -3.01
CA LEU A 13 -23.64 -24.60 -2.49
C LEU A 13 -23.31 -23.25 -3.12
N VAL A 14 -23.55 -22.19 -2.39
CA VAL A 14 -23.01 -20.88 -2.72
C VAL A 14 -21.51 -20.94 -2.44
N MET A 15 -20.71 -21.15 -3.47
CA MET A 15 -19.27 -20.94 -3.40
C MET A 15 -19.04 -19.44 -3.22
N GLN A 16 -18.83 -19.02 -1.99
CA GLN A 16 -18.33 -17.70 -1.70
C GLN A 16 -16.87 -17.66 -2.15
N SER A 17 -16.63 -17.08 -3.33
CA SER A 17 -15.30 -16.71 -3.75
C SER A 17 -14.81 -15.62 -2.81
N ALA A 18 -13.97 -15.99 -1.85
CA ALA A 18 -13.23 -15.02 -1.07
C ALA A 18 -12.29 -14.29 -2.05
N SER A 19 -12.68 -13.11 -2.50
CA SER A 19 -11.77 -12.22 -3.20
C SER A 19 -10.72 -11.78 -2.20
N THR A 20 -9.50 -12.28 -2.35
CA THR A 20 -8.33 -11.74 -1.67
C THR A 20 -8.08 -10.34 -2.22
N GLN A 21 -8.65 -9.33 -1.57
CA GLN A 21 -8.32 -7.96 -1.89
C GLN A 21 -6.88 -7.71 -1.44
N ALA A 22 -6.07 -7.15 -2.34
CA ALA A 22 -4.78 -6.59 -1.98
C ALA A 22 -5.01 -5.62 -0.81
N ALA A 23 -4.15 -5.70 0.23
CA ALA A 23 -4.26 -4.81 1.38
C ALA A 23 -4.30 -3.36 0.92
N ASP A 24 -5.27 -2.59 1.40
CA ASP A 24 -5.36 -1.16 1.12
C ASP A 24 -4.19 -0.44 1.79
N MET A 25 -3.31 0.10 0.97
CA MET A 25 -2.14 0.84 1.40
C MET A 25 -2.30 2.35 1.28
N ASP A 26 -3.45 2.82 0.83
CA ASP A 26 -3.71 4.24 0.68
C ASP A 26 -3.57 4.96 2.02
N GLY A 27 -2.93 6.11 2.00
CA GLY A 27 -2.72 6.92 3.18
C GLY A 27 -1.34 7.58 3.24
N ALA A 28 -1.10 8.23 4.37
CA ALA A 28 0.17 8.84 4.70
C ALA A 28 0.95 7.91 5.64
N TRP A 29 2.22 7.71 5.34
CA TRP A 29 3.12 6.80 6.04
C TRP A 29 4.40 7.52 6.43
N THR A 30 4.89 7.29 7.63
CA THR A 30 6.15 7.87 8.10
C THR A 30 6.96 6.88 8.91
N ILE A 31 8.28 7.10 8.95
CA ILE A 31 9.19 6.30 9.77
C ILE A 31 8.97 6.60 11.26
N ASP A 32 8.66 7.84 11.59
CA ASP A 32 8.42 8.28 12.98
C ASP A 32 6.98 8.75 13.12
N ALA A 33 6.18 8.01 13.89
CA ALA A 33 4.77 8.31 14.14
C ALA A 33 4.55 9.71 14.73
N SER A 34 5.50 10.23 15.51
CA SER A 34 5.42 11.57 16.08
C SER A 34 5.52 12.69 15.05
N ALA A 35 6.02 12.38 13.85
CA ALA A 35 6.18 13.34 12.78
C ALA A 35 4.94 13.51 11.89
N CYS A 36 3.90 12.71 12.09
CA CYS A 36 2.71 12.73 11.22
C CYS A 36 2.11 14.14 11.04
N ALA A 37 1.87 14.84 12.13
CA ALA A 37 1.27 16.17 12.10
C ALA A 37 2.19 17.25 11.49
N GLN A 38 3.50 17.02 11.51
CA GLN A 38 4.50 17.94 10.97
C GLN A 38 4.73 17.73 9.48
N MET A 39 4.49 16.53 8.98
CA MET A 39 4.79 16.15 7.60
C MET A 39 3.59 16.27 6.67
N PHE A 40 2.39 15.96 7.15
CA PHE A 40 1.23 15.79 6.30
C PHE A 40 0.10 16.75 6.65
N THR A 41 -0.66 17.11 5.63
CA THR A 41 -1.87 17.92 5.73
C THR A 41 -2.90 17.40 4.72
N LYS A 42 -4.12 17.94 4.79
CA LYS A 42 -5.13 17.76 3.76
C LYS A 42 -5.40 19.07 3.06
N GLU A 43 -5.28 19.06 1.74
CA GLU A 43 -5.64 20.16 0.85
C GLU A 43 -6.78 19.71 -0.06
N ASN A 44 -7.91 20.39 -0.04
CA ASN A 44 -9.10 19.98 -0.79
C ASN A 44 -9.49 18.51 -0.55
N ASN A 45 -9.40 18.08 0.70
CA ASN A 45 -9.68 16.70 1.13
C ASN A 45 -8.71 15.65 0.59
N LYS A 46 -7.55 16.05 0.09
CA LYS A 46 -6.48 15.17 -0.38
C LYS A 46 -5.25 15.30 0.51
N LEU A 47 -4.61 14.17 0.80
CA LEU A 47 -3.35 14.14 1.52
C LEU A 47 -2.26 14.86 0.71
N ALA A 48 -1.48 15.68 1.41
CA ALA A 48 -0.36 16.40 0.85
C ALA A 48 0.78 16.51 1.88
N PHE A 49 2.00 16.69 1.41
CA PHE A 49 3.11 17.07 2.28
C PHE A 49 3.02 18.55 2.65
N LYS A 50 3.34 18.85 3.91
CA LYS A 50 3.59 20.23 4.33
C LYS A 50 4.88 20.76 3.68
N GLN A 51 5.02 22.07 3.62
CA GLN A 51 6.13 22.73 2.95
C GLN A 51 7.51 22.28 3.45
N ASP A 52 7.66 22.06 4.75
CA ASP A 52 8.92 21.68 5.39
C ASP A 52 8.96 20.20 5.77
N ALA A 53 8.18 19.35 5.09
CA ALA A 53 8.08 17.93 5.42
C ALA A 53 9.42 17.20 5.33
N ASP A 54 10.30 17.60 4.39
CA ASP A 54 11.63 17.02 4.18
C ASP A 54 12.61 17.27 5.34
N LEU A 55 12.30 18.18 6.24
CA LEU A 55 13.10 18.44 7.44
C LEU A 55 12.80 17.47 8.59
N HIS A 56 11.79 16.64 8.42
CA HIS A 56 11.33 15.68 9.42
C HIS A 56 11.72 14.26 9.02
N ALA A 57 11.06 13.27 9.60
CA ALA A 57 11.29 11.87 9.25
C ALA A 57 10.89 11.59 7.79
N GLY A 58 11.38 10.50 7.22
CA GLY A 58 10.96 10.03 5.90
C GLY A 58 9.47 9.73 5.83
N GLY A 59 8.84 10.05 4.73
CA GLY A 59 7.40 9.87 4.56
C GLY A 59 7.00 9.53 3.15
N LEU A 60 5.84 8.90 3.03
CA LEU A 60 5.22 8.50 1.77
C LEU A 60 3.73 8.84 1.80
N ILE A 61 3.20 9.22 0.66
CA ILE A 61 1.76 9.25 0.42
C ILE A 61 1.44 8.21 -0.65
N VAL A 62 0.60 7.25 -0.32
CA VAL A 62 0.14 6.22 -1.25
C VAL A 62 -1.30 6.52 -1.64
N ARG A 63 -1.54 6.57 -2.94
CA ARG A 63 -2.87 6.79 -3.51
C ARG A 63 -3.01 5.91 -4.75
N GLY A 64 -3.68 4.75 -4.59
CA GLY A 64 -3.77 3.78 -5.67
C GLY A 64 -2.40 3.33 -6.16
N LYS A 65 -2.09 3.58 -7.43
CA LYS A 65 -0.80 3.26 -8.04
C LYS A 65 0.25 4.37 -7.89
N GLN A 66 -0.07 5.48 -7.25
CA GLN A 66 0.84 6.59 -7.03
C GLN A 66 1.47 6.49 -5.64
N ILE A 67 2.79 6.54 -5.59
CA ILE A 67 3.56 6.61 -4.35
C ILE A 67 4.40 7.87 -4.42
N THR A 68 4.16 8.80 -3.51
CA THR A 68 4.84 10.10 -3.49
C THR A 68 5.69 10.19 -2.22
N GLY A 69 6.99 10.35 -2.40
CA GLY A 69 7.92 10.73 -1.33
C GLY A 69 8.14 12.24 -1.32
N THR A 70 8.99 12.72 -0.43
CA THR A 70 9.33 14.15 -0.35
C THR A 70 10.14 14.64 -1.55
N PHE A 71 10.93 13.77 -2.17
CA PHE A 71 11.78 14.11 -3.32
C PHE A 71 11.48 13.32 -4.59
N GLN A 72 10.55 12.38 -4.53
CA GLN A 72 10.36 11.41 -5.59
C GLN A 72 8.89 11.06 -5.75
N LYS A 73 8.47 10.87 -6.99
CA LYS A 73 7.13 10.38 -7.34
C LYS A 73 7.27 9.10 -8.13
N CYS A 74 6.52 8.08 -7.73
CA CYS A 74 6.53 6.78 -8.37
C CYS A 74 5.14 6.39 -8.84
N THR A 75 5.09 5.72 -9.99
CA THR A 75 3.88 5.05 -10.48
C THR A 75 4.14 3.56 -10.53
N VAL A 76 3.30 2.78 -9.87
CA VAL A 76 3.41 1.31 -9.86
C VAL A 76 3.13 0.78 -11.26
N LYS A 77 4.08 0.03 -11.82
CA LYS A 77 3.97 -0.64 -13.12
C LYS A 77 3.48 -2.07 -12.99
N SER A 78 4.00 -2.79 -12.01
CA SER A 78 3.58 -4.15 -11.71
C SER A 78 3.63 -4.42 -10.22
N LEU A 79 2.74 -5.30 -9.79
CA LEU A 79 2.58 -5.66 -8.39
C LEU A 79 2.31 -7.16 -8.31
N HIS A 80 3.10 -7.86 -7.49
CA HIS A 80 2.90 -9.26 -7.18
C HIS A 80 2.65 -9.41 -5.69
N ASP A 81 1.42 -9.72 -5.33
CA ASP A 81 0.96 -9.87 -3.95
C ASP A 81 0.90 -11.36 -3.60
N ASP A 82 1.67 -11.78 -2.61
CA ASP A 82 1.63 -13.14 -2.04
C ASP A 82 1.11 -13.16 -0.58
N GLY A 83 0.31 -12.17 -0.22
CA GLY A 83 -0.30 -12.03 1.11
C GLY A 83 0.44 -11.00 1.95
N SER A 84 1.40 -11.41 2.78
CA SER A 84 2.13 -10.51 3.66
C SER A 84 3.31 -9.79 2.99
N ASN A 85 3.69 -10.21 1.79
CA ASN A 85 4.78 -9.62 1.03
C ASN A 85 4.30 -9.21 -0.36
N VAL A 86 4.56 -7.98 -0.74
CA VAL A 86 4.18 -7.41 -2.04
C VAL A 86 5.43 -6.97 -2.77
N GLN A 87 5.68 -7.58 -3.93
CA GLN A 87 6.77 -7.16 -4.83
C GLN A 87 6.27 -6.08 -5.76
N VAL A 88 6.98 -4.97 -5.83
CA VAL A 88 6.59 -3.80 -6.60
C VAL A 88 7.69 -3.43 -7.59
N ILE A 89 7.28 -3.18 -8.83
CA ILE A 89 8.10 -2.48 -9.82
C ILE A 89 7.39 -1.16 -10.13
N ALA A 90 8.09 -0.06 -9.94
CA ALA A 90 7.56 1.27 -10.14
C ALA A 90 8.48 2.11 -11.02
N SER A 91 7.89 3.00 -11.78
CA SER A 91 8.61 4.05 -12.48
C SER A 91 8.66 5.28 -11.58
N CYS A 92 9.85 5.69 -11.21
CA CYS A 92 10.09 6.78 -10.27
C CYS A 92 10.80 7.96 -10.94
N SER A 93 10.40 9.17 -10.57
CA SER A 93 10.99 10.42 -11.05
C SER A 93 11.32 11.33 -9.86
N ASP A 94 12.52 11.90 -9.87
CA ASP A 94 12.94 12.95 -8.94
C ASP A 94 12.82 14.37 -9.52
N GLY A 95 12.21 14.49 -10.71
CA GLY A 95 12.11 15.75 -11.46
C GLY A 95 13.22 15.96 -12.48
N VAL A 96 14.28 15.16 -12.44
CA VAL A 96 15.43 15.24 -13.37
C VAL A 96 15.54 13.97 -14.20
N ALA A 97 15.45 12.82 -13.56
CA ALA A 97 15.58 11.51 -14.19
C ALA A 97 14.38 10.60 -13.84
N VAL A 98 14.08 9.70 -14.76
CA VAL A 98 13.08 8.65 -14.58
C VAL A 98 13.78 7.30 -14.61
N SER A 99 13.49 6.44 -13.65
CA SER A 99 14.05 5.10 -13.58
C SER A 99 13.03 4.11 -13.03
N ASP A 100 13.18 2.84 -13.42
CA ASP A 100 12.40 1.75 -12.82
C ASP A 100 13.11 1.28 -11.55
N VAL A 101 12.32 1.12 -10.50
CA VAL A 101 12.78 0.70 -9.18
C VAL A 101 11.99 -0.53 -8.75
N ALA A 102 12.69 -1.53 -8.24
CA ALA A 102 12.09 -2.72 -7.65
C ALA A 102 12.26 -2.69 -6.13
N PHE A 103 11.19 -2.93 -5.41
CA PHE A 103 11.20 -3.02 -3.96
C PHE A 103 10.11 -3.96 -3.44
N ASP A 104 10.30 -4.43 -2.23
CA ASP A 104 9.35 -5.27 -1.54
C ASP A 104 8.68 -4.49 -0.41
N ILE A 105 7.40 -4.74 -0.23
CA ILE A 105 6.63 -4.22 0.90
C ILE A 105 6.20 -5.40 1.75
N LYS A 106 6.73 -5.48 2.96
CA LYS A 106 6.29 -6.44 3.96
C LYS A 106 5.22 -5.81 4.83
N ILE A 107 4.05 -6.43 4.85
CA ILE A 107 2.91 -5.99 5.66
C ILE A 107 2.99 -6.71 6.99
N SER A 108 3.24 -5.97 8.08
CA SER A 108 3.35 -6.52 9.43
C SER A 108 2.16 -6.17 10.33
N GLY A 109 1.16 -5.49 9.79
CA GLY A 109 -0.08 -5.12 10.47
C GLY A 109 -0.86 -4.14 9.60
N GLU A 110 -2.05 -3.76 10.06
CA GLU A 110 -2.93 -2.82 9.33
C GLU A 110 -2.25 -1.46 9.09
N ASN A 111 -1.46 -1.00 10.08
CA ASN A 111 -0.83 0.30 10.08
C ASN A 111 0.70 0.24 10.12
N ARG A 112 1.29 -0.89 9.74
CA ARG A 112 2.74 -1.10 9.74
C ARG A 112 3.18 -1.84 8.51
N ILE A 113 4.15 -1.27 7.82
CA ILE A 113 4.81 -1.89 6.67
C ILE A 113 6.32 -1.70 6.78
N THR A 114 7.07 -2.55 6.09
CA THR A 114 8.50 -2.39 5.89
C THR A 114 8.78 -2.38 4.40
N LEU A 115 9.36 -1.31 3.91
CA LEU A 115 9.91 -1.25 2.57
C LEU A 115 11.32 -1.81 2.56
N SER A 116 11.60 -2.71 1.63
CA SER A 116 12.96 -3.21 1.45
C SER A 116 13.38 -3.16 -0.01
N SER A 117 14.63 -2.83 -0.23
CA SER A 117 15.29 -2.83 -1.53
C SER A 117 16.62 -3.56 -1.41
N LYS A 118 16.98 -4.34 -2.43
CA LYS A 118 18.23 -5.09 -2.46
C LYS A 118 19.34 -4.35 -3.19
N GLU A 119 19.00 -3.50 -4.13
CA GLU A 119 19.95 -2.80 -4.99
C GLU A 119 19.70 -1.28 -4.96
N PRO A 120 20.73 -0.46 -5.11
CA PRO A 120 22.16 -0.80 -5.18
C PRO A 120 22.75 -1.22 -3.83
N VAL A 121 22.09 -0.93 -2.72
CA VAL A 121 22.48 -1.31 -1.35
C VAL A 121 21.24 -1.85 -0.63
N PRO A 122 21.35 -2.97 0.11
CA PRO A 122 20.23 -3.46 0.90
C PRO A 122 19.75 -2.42 1.91
N VAL A 123 18.46 -2.06 1.83
CA VAL A 123 17.82 -1.09 2.72
C VAL A 123 16.52 -1.67 3.21
N GLU A 124 16.26 -1.56 4.50
CA GLU A 124 14.97 -1.84 5.11
C GLU A 124 14.50 -0.60 5.88
N MET A 125 13.29 -0.14 5.58
CA MET A 125 12.70 1.03 6.23
C MET A 125 11.31 0.72 6.74
N PRO A 126 11.11 0.72 8.07
CA PRO A 126 9.79 0.53 8.65
C PRO A 126 8.99 1.83 8.58
N TYR A 127 7.71 1.70 8.24
CA TYR A 127 6.77 2.81 8.19
C TYR A 127 5.54 2.51 9.04
N VAL A 128 4.97 3.54 9.62
CA VAL A 128 3.67 3.50 10.29
C VAL A 128 2.69 4.41 9.55
N ARG A 129 1.43 4.00 9.49
CA ARG A 129 0.36 4.81 8.89
C ARG A 129 -0.03 5.93 9.84
N CYS A 130 -0.13 7.14 9.31
CA CYS A 130 -0.64 8.28 10.04
C CYS A 130 -2.17 8.27 10.05
N SER A 131 -2.76 8.60 11.20
CA SER A 131 -4.19 8.91 11.31
C SER A 131 -4.43 10.35 10.89
N MET A 132 -5.20 10.55 9.80
CA MET A 132 -5.45 11.87 9.22
C MET A 132 -6.96 12.10 9.05
#